data_3dd610b33a2c1926d4d38ff276393396
#
_entry.id   3dd610b33a2c1926d4d38ff276393396
#
_cell.length_a   1.000
_cell.length_b   1.000
_cell.length_c   1.000
_cell.angle_alpha   90.00
_cell.angle_beta   90.00
_cell.angle_gamma   90.00
#
_symmetry.space_group_name_H-M   'P 1'
#
loop_
_entity.id
_entity.type
_entity.pdbx_description
1 polymer ?
#
loop_
_entity_poly.entity_id
_entity_poly.type
_entity_poly.pdbx_seq_one_letter_code
_entity_poly.pdbx_strand_id
1 'polypeptide(L)'
;MRTRWRFDRKRRRLLQTAGAAAVFGPLLVTERTIAQTRTLYVNSWGGSFTAAQEAAYFKPFTALTGIPIRTVTPVSYAKIKAQVQSGRYEFDMTSINSMQWLRASREGLAEPIDWTIFKQGTLPLEAIVANGHGVASNIQGTNLCYRADKFPGGGPRSWLDFWDVKKFPGSRGLCINDSPRTLIFALIADGVPMDRLYPLDIERAFKKLDQIKPHIKVWWREGNQSQQLIRDGELDMMSIWNGRATELKQAGVPVELVWNGAVRSTSTPNRALAWEFIQFATQPRPQAEFNQRLYYGPTNPAAFEFIPHDIAVVLPTYKENLAVSIREDDEWEAERIVPLEERFTQWLAS
;
A
#
# COMPACT_ATOMS: atom_id res chain seq x y z
N MET A 1 14.51 47.50 -45.95
CA MET A 1 13.52 48.58 -46.12
C MET A 1 12.86 48.86 -44.79
N ARG A 2 13.12 50.05 -44.25
CA ARG A 2 12.58 50.56 -42.97
C ARG A 2 11.22 51.21 -43.25
N THR A 3 10.23 50.99 -42.37
CA THR A 3 9.16 51.99 -42.22
C THR A 3 8.77 52.09 -40.75
N ARG A 4 9.15 53.18 -40.14
CA ARG A 4 8.66 53.70 -38.84
C ARG A 4 7.27 54.27 -39.03
N TRP A 5 6.40 54.13 -38.03
CA TRP A 5 5.29 55.03 -37.84
C TRP A 5 5.36 55.69 -36.47
N ARG A 6 5.12 57.02 -36.52
CA ARG A 6 5.34 58.04 -35.51
C ARG A 6 4.12 58.19 -34.57
N PHE A 7 4.46 58.56 -33.36
CA PHE A 7 3.55 59.16 -32.38
C PHE A 7 2.90 60.43 -32.91
N ASP A 8 1.63 60.69 -32.51
CA ASP A 8 1.11 62.03 -32.44
C ASP A 8 0.48 62.31 -31.03
N ARG A 9 1.02 63.39 -30.43
CA ARG A 9 0.53 64.01 -29.20
C ARG A 9 -0.25 65.24 -29.57
N LYS A 10 -1.43 65.46 -28.92
CA LYS A 10 -2.04 66.75 -28.50
C LYS A 10 -3.53 66.53 -28.32
N ARG A 11 -4.14 66.82 -27.19
CA ARG A 11 -4.45 68.12 -26.61
C ARG A 11 -4.92 68.05 -25.18
N ARG A 12 -4.40 68.96 -24.36
CA ARG A 12 -4.90 69.42 -23.05
C ARG A 12 -6.08 70.39 -23.27
N ARG A 13 -7.02 70.40 -22.25
CA ARG A 13 -7.60 71.58 -21.55
C ARG A 13 -8.71 71.04 -20.65
N LEU A 14 -8.54 71.12 -19.36
CA LEU A 14 -8.99 72.11 -18.38
C LEU A 14 -10.51 72.28 -18.29
N LEU A 15 -11.07 71.90 -17.14
CA LEU A 15 -12.00 72.72 -16.40
C LEU A 15 -12.01 72.29 -14.92
N GLN A 16 -11.68 73.23 -14.04
CA GLN A 16 -11.83 73.20 -12.60
C GLN A 16 -13.27 73.55 -12.21
N THR A 17 -13.85 72.85 -11.23
CA THR A 17 -14.72 73.51 -10.23
C THR A 17 -14.95 72.56 -9.04
N ALA A 18 -14.53 73.05 -7.89
CA ALA A 18 -15.12 73.05 -6.54
C ALA A 18 -15.74 71.77 -5.95
N GLY A 19 -15.09 71.23 -4.91
CA GLY A 19 -15.54 71.24 -3.53
C GLY A 19 -16.55 70.20 -3.07
N ALA A 20 -16.07 69.14 -2.44
CA ALA A 20 -16.66 68.56 -1.23
C ALA A 20 -15.63 67.65 -0.57
N ALA A 21 -15.18 68.01 0.63
CA ALA A 21 -14.33 67.15 1.47
C ALA A 21 -15.17 65.98 2.01
N ALA A 22 -14.97 64.81 1.47
CA ALA A 22 -15.39 63.57 2.07
C ALA A 22 -14.13 62.92 2.67
N VAL A 23 -14.09 62.83 3.97
CA VAL A 23 -13.08 62.07 4.76
C VAL A 23 -13.27 60.60 4.45
N PHE A 24 -12.52 60.08 3.49
CA PHE A 24 -12.34 58.64 3.33
C PHE A 24 -11.17 58.24 4.21
N GLY A 25 -11.49 57.62 5.34
CA GLY A 25 -10.51 56.83 6.11
C GLY A 25 -9.92 55.74 5.22
N PRO A 26 -8.68 55.28 5.46
CA PRO A 26 -8.09 54.20 4.68
C PRO A 26 -8.93 52.94 4.91
N LEU A 27 -9.66 52.56 3.86
CA LEU A 27 -10.15 51.19 3.73
C LEU A 27 -8.92 50.31 3.69
N LEU A 28 -8.58 49.72 4.84
CA LEU A 28 -7.74 48.53 4.90
C LEU A 28 -8.47 47.42 4.13
N VAL A 29 -8.27 47.41 2.82
CA VAL A 29 -8.50 46.21 2.03
C VAL A 29 -7.49 45.20 2.53
N THR A 30 -7.90 44.44 3.53
CA THR A 30 -7.23 43.18 3.83
C THR A 30 -7.33 42.37 2.52
N GLU A 31 -6.24 42.36 1.75
CA GLU A 31 -6.02 41.33 0.77
C GLU A 31 -6.09 40.00 1.54
N ARG A 32 -7.28 39.42 1.64
CA ARG A 32 -7.42 38.01 1.80
C ARG A 32 -6.79 37.43 0.51
N THR A 33 -5.50 37.13 0.61
CA THR A 33 -4.85 36.23 -0.32
C THR A 33 -5.75 35.01 -0.35
N ILE A 34 -6.52 34.84 -1.42
CA ILE A 34 -7.21 33.59 -1.72
C ILE A 34 -6.05 32.63 -1.95
N ALA A 35 -5.58 32.00 -0.89
CA ALA A 35 -4.70 30.87 -0.99
C ALA A 35 -5.48 29.89 -1.85
N GLN A 36 -5.05 29.76 -3.10
CA GLN A 36 -5.60 28.80 -4.04
C GLN A 36 -5.51 27.46 -3.32
N THR A 37 -6.63 26.93 -2.87
CA THR A 37 -6.71 25.71 -2.07
C THR A 37 -6.15 24.58 -2.93
N ARG A 38 -4.85 24.27 -2.75
CA ARG A 38 -4.20 23.19 -3.50
C ARG A 38 -4.83 21.88 -3.02
N THR A 39 -5.49 21.19 -3.92
CA THR A 39 -6.02 19.85 -3.68
C THR A 39 -4.88 18.85 -3.79
N LEU A 40 -4.77 17.92 -2.85
CA LEU A 40 -3.85 16.80 -2.90
C LEU A 40 -4.54 15.61 -3.59
N TYR A 41 -3.97 15.12 -4.68
CA TYR A 41 -4.46 13.94 -5.38
C TYR A 41 -3.69 12.71 -4.96
N VAL A 42 -4.40 11.70 -4.42
CA VAL A 42 -3.82 10.46 -3.90
C VAL A 42 -4.26 9.29 -4.76
N ASN A 43 -3.31 8.59 -5.37
CA ASN A 43 -3.59 7.33 -6.05
C ASN A 43 -3.68 6.19 -5.03
N SER A 44 -4.82 5.51 -5.00
CA SER A 44 -5.18 4.51 -4.01
C SER A 44 -5.71 3.23 -4.65
N TRP A 45 -5.72 2.14 -3.89
CA TRP A 45 -6.16 0.81 -4.37
C TRP A 45 -7.66 0.68 -4.61
N GLY A 46 -8.48 1.61 -4.10
CA GLY A 46 -9.94 1.53 -4.18
C GLY A 46 -10.57 0.72 -3.04
N GLY A 47 -11.90 0.58 -3.09
CA GLY A 47 -12.69 -0.23 -2.16
C GLY A 47 -12.48 0.10 -0.68
N SER A 48 -12.43 -0.93 0.17
CA SER A 48 -12.24 -0.79 1.62
C SER A 48 -10.93 -0.10 2.01
N PHE A 49 -9.87 -0.25 1.20
CA PHE A 49 -8.60 0.41 1.45
C PHE A 49 -8.72 1.94 1.36
N THR A 50 -9.32 2.44 0.28
CA THR A 50 -9.56 3.88 0.12
C THR A 50 -10.53 4.41 1.16
N ALA A 51 -11.60 3.67 1.48
CA ALA A 51 -12.55 4.05 2.54
C ALA A 51 -11.87 4.16 3.91
N ALA A 52 -10.96 3.26 4.23
CA ALA A 52 -10.17 3.32 5.46
C ALA A 52 -9.21 4.53 5.46
N GLN A 53 -8.56 4.83 4.32
CA GLN A 53 -7.74 6.04 4.19
C GLN A 53 -8.56 7.33 4.35
N GLU A 54 -9.75 7.39 3.75
CA GLU A 54 -10.63 8.53 3.90
C GLU A 54 -11.03 8.78 5.36
N ALA A 55 -11.36 7.71 6.07
CA ALA A 55 -11.80 7.81 7.47
C ALA A 55 -10.65 8.18 8.42
N ALA A 56 -9.50 7.52 8.28
CA ALA A 56 -8.38 7.63 9.20
C ALA A 56 -7.41 8.77 8.87
N TYR A 57 -7.27 9.10 7.59
CA TYR A 57 -6.26 10.05 7.13
C TYR A 57 -6.87 11.28 6.44
N PHE A 58 -7.69 11.11 5.37
CA PHE A 58 -8.02 12.22 4.48
C PHE A 58 -8.96 13.24 5.13
N LYS A 59 -10.04 12.78 5.74
CA LYS A 59 -10.99 13.66 6.43
C LYS A 59 -10.35 14.38 7.63
N PRO A 60 -9.63 13.68 8.55
CA PRO A 60 -8.95 14.35 9.65
C PRO A 60 -7.85 15.33 9.19
N PHE A 61 -7.06 14.98 8.17
CA PHE A 61 -6.04 15.87 7.62
C PHE A 61 -6.66 17.13 7.00
N THR A 62 -7.71 16.97 6.19
CA THR A 62 -8.44 18.10 5.61
C THR A 62 -9.05 18.99 6.69
N ALA A 63 -9.61 18.41 7.75
CA ALA A 63 -10.15 19.17 8.87
C ALA A 63 -9.07 19.98 9.62
N LEU A 64 -7.86 19.42 9.72
CA LEU A 64 -6.73 20.06 10.40
C LEU A 64 -6.08 21.17 9.56
N THR A 65 -5.92 20.95 8.25
CA THR A 65 -5.09 21.80 7.38
C THR A 65 -5.91 22.66 6.41
N GLY A 66 -7.17 22.32 6.17
CA GLY A 66 -7.99 22.90 5.10
C GLY A 66 -7.64 22.41 3.68
N ILE A 67 -6.66 21.50 3.54
CA ILE A 67 -6.24 20.95 2.24
C ILE A 67 -7.20 19.83 1.83
N PRO A 68 -7.98 19.97 0.76
CA PRO A 68 -8.83 18.89 0.27
C PRO A 68 -7.99 17.76 -0.34
N ILE A 69 -8.42 16.51 -0.11
CA ILE A 69 -7.82 15.33 -0.73
C ILE A 69 -8.82 14.70 -1.70
N ARG A 70 -8.34 14.31 -2.88
CA ARG A 70 -9.09 13.54 -3.87
C ARG A 70 -8.34 12.27 -4.23
N THR A 71 -9.08 11.20 -4.50
CA THR A 71 -8.51 9.89 -4.83
C THR A 71 -8.57 9.61 -6.32
N VAL A 72 -7.54 8.95 -6.82
CA VAL A 72 -7.44 8.37 -8.17
C VAL A 72 -7.25 6.86 -8.01
N THR A 73 -8.02 6.05 -8.71
CA THR A 73 -7.94 4.58 -8.64
C THR A 73 -7.96 3.98 -10.05
N PRO A 74 -7.46 2.76 -10.27
CA PRO A 74 -6.65 1.96 -9.35
C PRO A 74 -5.18 2.39 -9.34
N VAL A 75 -4.40 1.82 -8.42
CA VAL A 75 -2.93 1.90 -8.43
C VAL A 75 -2.39 1.11 -9.63
N SER A 76 -1.42 1.69 -10.32
CA SER A 76 -0.77 1.04 -11.47
C SER A 76 0.64 1.55 -11.67
N TYR A 77 1.63 0.64 -11.70
CA TYR A 77 3.01 0.98 -12.01
C TYR A 77 3.15 1.64 -13.39
N ALA A 78 2.41 1.14 -14.38
CA ALA A 78 2.40 1.73 -15.72
C ALA A 78 1.91 3.18 -15.72
N LYS A 79 0.92 3.53 -14.91
CA LYS A 79 0.46 4.93 -14.76
C LYS A 79 1.51 5.82 -14.13
N ILE A 80 2.23 5.34 -13.10
CA ILE A 80 3.35 6.08 -12.49
C ILE A 80 4.39 6.40 -13.56
N LYS A 81 4.81 5.40 -14.33
CA LYS A 81 5.78 5.56 -15.41
C LYS A 81 5.30 6.53 -16.49
N ALA A 82 4.07 6.39 -16.95
CA ALA A 82 3.50 7.22 -18.00
C ALA A 82 3.40 8.70 -17.58
N GLN A 83 2.95 9.00 -16.36
CA GLN A 83 2.86 10.40 -15.90
C GLN A 83 4.22 11.05 -15.73
N VAL A 84 5.23 10.34 -15.22
CA VAL A 84 6.59 10.85 -15.08
C VAL A 84 7.21 11.12 -16.45
N GLN A 85 7.09 10.19 -17.40
CA GLN A 85 7.62 10.32 -18.76
C GLN A 85 6.95 11.44 -19.57
N SER A 86 5.64 11.64 -19.38
CA SER A 86 4.88 12.68 -20.10
C SER A 86 4.94 14.05 -19.43
N GLY A 87 5.34 14.13 -18.16
CA GLY A 87 5.25 15.34 -17.34
C GLY A 87 3.81 15.76 -17.01
N ARG A 88 2.81 14.92 -17.29
CA ARG A 88 1.39 15.16 -16.99
C ARG A 88 0.96 14.29 -15.83
N TYR A 89 0.69 14.91 -14.69
CA TYR A 89 0.41 14.24 -13.43
C TYR A 89 -1.08 14.21 -13.12
N GLU A 90 -1.66 13.01 -12.94
CA GLU A 90 -3.03 12.79 -12.48
C GLU A 90 -3.12 12.76 -10.95
N PHE A 91 -2.00 12.44 -10.28
CA PHE A 91 -1.92 12.37 -8.83
C PHE A 91 -0.55 12.83 -8.33
N ASP A 92 -0.55 13.32 -7.10
CA ASP A 92 0.65 13.84 -6.43
C ASP A 92 1.40 12.73 -5.68
N MET A 93 0.68 11.72 -5.20
CA MET A 93 1.24 10.60 -4.45
C MET A 93 0.47 9.31 -4.75
N THR A 94 1.13 8.16 -4.54
CA THR A 94 0.55 6.85 -4.80
C THR A 94 0.85 5.86 -3.68
N SER A 95 -0.12 4.97 -3.40
CA SER A 95 0.10 3.80 -2.55
C SER A 95 0.55 2.63 -3.42
N ILE A 96 1.73 2.08 -3.15
CA ILE A 96 2.29 0.96 -3.91
C ILE A 96 3.12 0.08 -2.95
N ASN A 97 3.37 -1.18 -3.27
CA ASN A 97 4.20 -2.02 -2.41
C ASN A 97 5.68 -1.59 -2.44
N SER A 98 6.42 -1.97 -1.39
CA SER A 98 7.81 -1.54 -1.19
C SER A 98 8.74 -1.97 -2.32
N MET A 99 8.60 -3.20 -2.81
CA MET A 99 9.40 -3.74 -3.92
C MET A 99 9.19 -2.91 -5.20
N GLN A 100 7.94 -2.64 -5.58
CA GLN A 100 7.64 -1.80 -6.75
C GLN A 100 8.10 -0.35 -6.55
N TRP A 101 8.02 0.16 -5.32
CA TRP A 101 8.51 1.50 -5.01
C TRP A 101 10.04 1.59 -5.11
N LEU A 102 10.76 0.57 -4.64
CA LEU A 102 12.20 0.47 -4.80
C LEU A 102 12.60 0.43 -6.29
N ARG A 103 11.86 -0.33 -7.09
CA ARG A 103 12.03 -0.34 -8.54
C ARG A 103 11.78 1.05 -9.14
N ALA A 104 10.69 1.72 -8.76
CA ALA A 104 10.37 3.07 -9.22
C ALA A 104 11.47 4.08 -8.86
N SER A 105 12.04 3.97 -7.66
CA SER A 105 13.18 4.77 -7.22
C SER A 105 14.41 4.56 -8.12
N ARG A 106 14.75 3.31 -8.43
CA ARG A 106 15.89 2.97 -9.32
C ARG A 106 15.67 3.43 -10.76
N GLU A 107 14.42 3.41 -11.24
CA GLU A 107 14.06 3.92 -12.57
C GLU A 107 13.94 5.47 -12.60
N GLY A 108 14.19 6.18 -11.49
CA GLY A 108 14.05 7.64 -11.40
C GLY A 108 12.62 8.15 -11.47
N LEU A 109 11.63 7.28 -11.14
CA LEU A 109 10.20 7.61 -11.15
C LEU A 109 9.71 8.14 -9.80
N ALA A 110 10.52 8.04 -8.75
CA ALA A 110 10.24 8.48 -7.40
C ALA A 110 11.21 9.59 -6.99
N GLU A 111 10.70 10.67 -6.41
CA GLU A 111 11.54 11.68 -5.78
C GLU A 111 12.09 11.16 -4.43
N PRO A 112 13.36 11.41 -4.09
CA PRO A 112 13.87 11.14 -2.76
C PRO A 112 13.13 11.99 -1.73
N ILE A 113 12.94 11.43 -0.53
CA ILE A 113 12.31 12.14 0.57
C ILE A 113 13.23 13.25 1.05
N ASP A 114 12.70 14.46 1.19
CA ASP A 114 13.39 15.52 1.91
C ASP A 114 13.26 15.29 3.42
N TRP A 115 14.26 14.65 3.99
CA TRP A 115 14.31 14.32 5.42
C TRP A 115 14.41 15.54 6.33
N THR A 116 14.73 16.72 5.80
CA THR A 116 14.86 17.95 6.58
C THR A 116 13.52 18.49 7.08
N ILE A 117 12.43 18.14 6.38
CA ILE A 117 11.08 18.54 6.76
C ILE A 117 10.49 17.67 7.87
N PHE A 118 11.06 16.50 8.12
CA PHE A 118 10.64 15.65 9.24
C PHE A 118 11.43 16.03 10.49
N LYS A 119 10.74 16.19 11.60
CA LYS A 119 11.42 16.34 12.89
C LYS A 119 12.20 15.05 13.17
N GLN A 120 13.44 15.20 13.57
CA GLN A 120 14.31 14.06 13.90
C GLN A 120 13.61 13.13 14.92
N GLY A 121 13.56 11.83 14.63
CA GLY A 121 12.90 10.83 15.48
C GLY A 121 11.36 10.77 15.38
N THR A 122 10.73 11.49 14.45
CA THR A 122 9.26 11.42 14.28
C THR A 122 8.77 10.26 13.44
N LEU A 123 9.64 9.69 12.59
CA LEU A 123 9.35 8.49 11.81
C LEU A 123 10.07 7.29 12.42
N PRO A 124 9.36 6.19 12.71
CA PRO A 124 10.00 4.93 13.04
C PRO A 124 10.88 4.46 11.88
N LEU A 125 12.03 3.84 12.19
CA LEU A 125 12.95 3.32 11.16
C LEU A 125 12.27 2.31 10.25
N GLU A 126 11.35 1.51 10.79
CA GLU A 126 10.58 0.52 10.04
C GLU A 126 9.61 1.15 9.02
N ALA A 127 9.30 2.44 9.17
CA ALA A 127 8.51 3.17 8.21
C ALA A 127 9.31 3.61 6.97
N ILE A 128 10.65 3.61 7.05
CA ILE A 128 11.50 4.04 5.93
C ILE A 128 11.73 2.86 5.00
N VAL A 129 11.39 3.00 3.73
CA VAL A 129 11.54 1.97 2.71
C VAL A 129 12.15 2.51 1.43
N ALA A 130 12.50 1.61 0.51
CA ALA A 130 13.05 1.95 -0.80
C ALA A 130 14.23 2.93 -0.70
N ASN A 131 15.21 2.64 0.16
CA ASN A 131 16.42 3.44 0.35
C ASN A 131 16.14 4.92 0.65
N GLY A 132 15.07 5.19 1.42
CA GLY A 132 14.69 6.56 1.77
C GLY A 132 13.80 7.28 0.75
N HIS A 133 13.30 6.59 -0.27
CA HIS A 133 12.39 7.16 -1.26
C HIS A 133 10.91 6.97 -0.92
N GLY A 134 10.60 6.21 0.12
CA GLY A 134 9.22 5.92 0.52
C GLY A 134 9.04 5.78 2.02
N VAL A 135 7.80 5.96 2.48
CA VAL A 135 7.38 5.77 3.86
C VAL A 135 6.28 4.73 3.93
N ALA A 136 6.49 3.67 4.67
CA ALA A 136 5.50 2.61 4.85
C ALA A 136 4.30 3.13 5.68
N SER A 137 3.10 2.93 5.19
CA SER A 137 1.86 3.28 5.89
C SER A 137 1.27 2.10 6.66
N ASN A 138 1.56 0.90 6.20
CA ASN A 138 1.04 -0.33 6.79
C ASN A 138 1.88 -1.54 6.38
N ILE A 139 1.71 -2.62 7.12
CA ILE A 139 2.26 -3.93 6.82
C ILE A 139 1.10 -4.91 6.70
N GLN A 140 1.06 -5.64 5.60
CA GLN A 140 0.11 -6.74 5.40
C GLN A 140 0.85 -8.08 5.38
N GLY A 141 0.14 -9.16 5.70
CA GLY A 141 0.64 -10.53 5.62
C GLY A 141 -0.12 -11.33 4.57
N THR A 142 0.59 -12.16 3.81
CA THR A 142 -0.02 -13.26 3.04
C THR A 142 0.15 -14.54 3.84
N ASN A 143 -0.96 -15.12 4.25
CA ASN A 143 -1.02 -16.22 5.20
C ASN A 143 -1.61 -17.48 4.56
N LEU A 144 -1.27 -18.62 5.11
CA LEU A 144 -2.09 -19.81 4.95
C LEU A 144 -3.40 -19.61 5.74
N CYS A 145 -4.51 -19.87 5.09
CA CYS A 145 -5.85 -19.86 5.67
C CYS A 145 -6.58 -21.14 5.31
N TYR A 146 -7.39 -21.66 6.23
CA TYR A 146 -8.19 -22.86 6.00
C TYR A 146 -9.56 -22.75 6.66
N ARG A 147 -10.50 -23.56 6.20
CA ARG A 147 -11.84 -23.68 6.80
C ARG A 147 -11.78 -24.64 8.00
N ALA A 148 -12.05 -24.13 9.19
CA ALA A 148 -12.01 -24.91 10.43
C ALA A 148 -13.06 -26.03 10.45
N ASP A 149 -14.23 -25.82 9.84
CA ASP A 149 -15.31 -26.81 9.74
C ASP A 149 -14.97 -28.02 8.86
N LYS A 150 -13.96 -27.90 7.99
CA LYS A 150 -13.43 -28.99 7.16
C LYS A 150 -12.36 -29.82 7.87
N PHE A 151 -11.79 -29.30 8.94
CA PHE A 151 -10.70 -29.94 9.68
C PHE A 151 -11.03 -30.02 11.18
N PRO A 152 -12.03 -30.80 11.60
CA PRO A 152 -12.46 -30.87 13.01
C PRO A 152 -11.40 -31.42 13.95
N GLY A 153 -10.43 -32.18 13.42
CA GLY A 153 -9.25 -32.68 14.16
C GLY A 153 -8.07 -31.73 14.22
N GLY A 154 -8.25 -30.50 13.71
CA GLY A 154 -7.18 -29.50 13.54
C GLY A 154 -6.70 -29.39 12.11
N GLY A 155 -6.60 -28.16 11.61
CA GLY A 155 -6.17 -27.87 10.24
C GLY A 155 -4.65 -27.76 10.07
N PRO A 156 -4.19 -27.45 8.83
CA PRO A 156 -2.78 -27.26 8.53
C PRO A 156 -2.21 -26.09 9.37
N ARG A 157 -0.97 -26.25 9.85
CA ARG A 157 -0.28 -25.27 10.70
C ARG A 157 0.98 -24.69 10.06
N SER A 158 1.28 -25.12 8.85
CA SER A 158 2.47 -24.70 8.10
C SER A 158 2.27 -24.88 6.61
N TRP A 159 3.15 -24.29 5.80
CA TRP A 159 3.17 -24.56 4.38
C TRP A 159 3.54 -25.99 4.06
N LEU A 160 4.33 -26.68 4.89
CA LEU A 160 4.59 -28.12 4.77
C LEU A 160 3.28 -28.92 4.86
N ASP A 161 2.40 -28.58 5.81
CA ASP A 161 1.07 -29.21 5.93
C ASP A 161 0.19 -28.90 4.72
N PHE A 162 0.28 -27.69 4.16
CA PHE A 162 -0.45 -27.33 2.92
C PHE A 162 -0.05 -28.20 1.73
N TRP A 163 1.23 -28.64 1.66
CA TRP A 163 1.72 -29.56 0.63
C TRP A 163 1.37 -31.02 0.90
N ASP A 164 1.06 -31.40 2.14
CA ASP A 164 0.69 -32.78 2.50
C ASP A 164 -0.80 -33.04 2.15
N VAL A 165 -1.04 -33.38 0.87
CA VAL A 165 -2.38 -33.63 0.34
C VAL A 165 -3.03 -34.89 0.91
N LYS A 166 -2.26 -35.81 1.53
CA LYS A 166 -2.78 -37.02 2.16
C LYS A 166 -3.26 -36.75 3.59
N LYS A 167 -2.47 -36.04 4.36
CA LYS A 167 -2.79 -35.67 5.75
C LYS A 167 -3.90 -34.61 5.82
N PHE A 168 -3.88 -33.65 4.91
CA PHE A 168 -4.85 -32.56 4.79
C PHE A 168 -5.51 -32.58 3.42
N PRO A 169 -6.43 -33.54 3.17
CA PRO A 169 -7.16 -33.59 1.90
C PRO A 169 -8.08 -32.37 1.77
N GLY A 170 -8.39 -31.98 0.53
CA GLY A 170 -9.30 -30.87 0.25
C GLY A 170 -8.80 -29.95 -0.88
N SER A 171 -9.68 -29.05 -1.29
CA SER A 171 -9.43 -28.10 -2.37
C SER A 171 -8.50 -26.98 -1.90
N ARG A 172 -7.52 -26.62 -2.79
CA ARG A 172 -6.46 -25.65 -2.50
C ARG A 172 -6.45 -24.50 -3.50
N GLY A 173 -6.04 -23.33 -3.03
CA GLY A 173 -5.80 -22.15 -3.87
C GLY A 173 -4.53 -21.40 -3.52
N LEU A 174 -3.87 -20.85 -4.55
CA LEU A 174 -2.71 -19.97 -4.41
C LEU A 174 -2.90 -18.70 -5.24
N CYS A 175 -2.21 -17.63 -4.86
CA CYS A 175 -2.25 -16.37 -5.60
C CYS A 175 -1.33 -16.44 -6.83
N ILE A 176 -1.86 -16.05 -7.99
CA ILE A 176 -1.09 -15.98 -9.23
C ILE A 176 -0.31 -14.66 -9.36
N ASN A 177 -0.87 -13.55 -8.83
CA ASN A 177 -0.28 -12.22 -8.95
C ASN A 177 0.80 -11.93 -7.90
N ASP A 178 1.25 -12.95 -7.20
CA ASP A 178 2.15 -12.84 -6.06
C ASP A 178 3.22 -13.94 -6.12
N SER A 179 3.89 -14.00 -7.29
CA SER A 179 4.84 -15.07 -7.61
C SER A 179 5.98 -15.20 -6.59
N PRO A 180 6.63 -14.12 -6.09
CA PRO A 180 7.68 -14.26 -5.09
C PRO A 180 7.20 -14.98 -3.83
N ARG A 181 6.04 -14.61 -3.29
CA ARG A 181 5.47 -15.25 -2.09
C ARG A 181 5.11 -16.70 -2.31
N THR A 182 4.56 -17.03 -3.48
CA THR A 182 4.24 -18.43 -3.84
C THR A 182 5.50 -19.27 -3.90
N LEU A 183 6.63 -18.74 -4.40
CA LEU A 183 7.92 -19.42 -4.36
C LEU A 183 8.46 -19.56 -2.93
N ILE A 184 8.32 -18.55 -2.09
CA ILE A 184 8.67 -18.61 -0.66
C ILE A 184 7.89 -19.73 0.03
N PHE A 185 6.59 -19.83 -0.18
CA PHE A 185 5.75 -20.91 0.39
C PHE A 185 6.23 -22.29 -0.06
N ALA A 186 6.61 -22.44 -1.31
CA ALA A 186 7.16 -23.69 -1.84
C ALA A 186 8.50 -24.04 -1.17
N LEU A 187 9.39 -23.09 -1.00
CA LEU A 187 10.69 -23.31 -0.34
C LEU A 187 10.53 -23.70 1.16
N ILE A 188 9.61 -23.06 1.87
CA ILE A 188 9.29 -23.45 3.25
C ILE A 188 8.72 -24.87 3.29
N ALA A 189 7.79 -25.19 2.37
CA ALA A 189 7.24 -26.54 2.26
C ALA A 189 8.28 -27.59 1.88
N ASP A 190 9.38 -27.18 1.24
CA ASP A 190 10.52 -28.04 0.93
C ASP A 190 11.59 -28.07 2.05
N GLY A 191 11.29 -27.49 3.21
CA GLY A 191 12.12 -27.53 4.41
C GLY A 191 13.25 -26.49 4.44
N VAL A 192 13.20 -25.45 3.60
CA VAL A 192 14.15 -24.33 3.71
C VAL A 192 13.82 -23.53 4.98
N PRO A 193 14.78 -23.32 5.89
CA PRO A 193 14.57 -22.50 7.07
C PRO A 193 14.20 -21.05 6.70
N MET A 194 13.28 -20.45 7.45
CA MET A 194 12.76 -19.10 7.15
C MET A 194 13.84 -18.02 7.18
N ASP A 195 14.88 -18.19 7.96
CA ASP A 195 16.04 -17.30 8.04
C ASP A 195 17.08 -17.51 6.92
N ARG A 196 16.86 -18.47 6.02
CA ARG A 196 17.76 -18.83 4.91
C ARG A 196 17.06 -18.85 3.55
N LEU A 197 15.93 -18.18 3.43
CA LEU A 197 15.15 -18.18 2.19
C LEU A 197 15.83 -17.37 1.09
N TYR A 198 16.44 -16.24 1.42
CA TYR A 198 17.08 -15.38 0.44
C TYR A 198 18.59 -15.59 0.35
N PRO A 199 19.14 -15.57 -0.89
CA PRO A 199 18.44 -15.44 -2.17
C PRO A 199 17.58 -16.66 -2.47
N LEU A 200 16.36 -16.47 -3.02
CA LEU A 200 15.45 -17.59 -3.30
C LEU A 200 16.07 -18.56 -4.32
N ASP A 201 16.07 -19.84 -3.97
CA ASP A 201 16.39 -20.92 -4.91
C ASP A 201 15.18 -21.16 -5.84
N ILE A 202 15.17 -20.44 -6.95
CA ILE A 202 14.05 -20.42 -7.91
C ILE A 202 13.79 -21.80 -8.50
N GLU A 203 14.84 -22.55 -8.87
CA GLU A 203 14.71 -23.88 -9.46
C GLU A 203 14.09 -24.86 -8.48
N ARG A 204 14.56 -24.86 -7.24
CA ARG A 204 14.02 -25.67 -6.16
C ARG A 204 12.56 -25.34 -5.86
N ALA A 205 12.22 -24.02 -5.88
CA ALA A 205 10.86 -23.58 -5.66
C ALA A 205 9.89 -24.07 -6.73
N PHE A 206 10.25 -23.97 -8.02
CA PHE A 206 9.42 -24.48 -9.11
C PHE A 206 9.28 -26.00 -9.06
N LYS A 207 10.37 -26.73 -8.81
CA LYS A 207 10.32 -28.19 -8.63
C LYS A 207 9.37 -28.59 -7.48
N LYS A 208 9.31 -27.79 -6.43
CA LYS A 208 8.38 -28.02 -5.32
C LYS A 208 6.94 -27.65 -5.71
N LEU A 209 6.76 -26.59 -6.49
CA LEU A 209 5.46 -26.19 -7.04
C LEU A 209 4.88 -27.24 -8.00
N ASP A 210 5.70 -27.94 -8.81
CA ASP A 210 5.26 -29.03 -9.67
C ASP A 210 4.53 -30.13 -8.89
N GLN A 211 4.93 -30.39 -7.64
CA GLN A 211 4.30 -31.39 -6.79
C GLN A 211 2.88 -31.02 -6.36
N ILE A 212 2.62 -29.72 -6.13
CA ILE A 212 1.33 -29.24 -5.64
C ILE A 212 0.41 -28.74 -6.77
N LYS A 213 0.97 -28.36 -7.92
CA LYS A 213 0.22 -27.80 -9.06
C LYS A 213 -1.02 -28.63 -9.44
N PRO A 214 -0.96 -29.99 -9.53
CA PRO A 214 -2.15 -30.80 -9.84
C PRO A 214 -3.24 -30.76 -8.76
N HIS A 215 -2.93 -30.29 -7.56
CA HIS A 215 -3.82 -30.21 -6.41
C HIS A 215 -4.35 -28.79 -6.17
N ILE A 216 -3.88 -27.80 -6.94
CA ILE A 216 -4.40 -26.43 -6.87
C ILE A 216 -5.64 -26.32 -7.75
N LYS A 217 -6.79 -26.18 -7.11
CA LYS A 217 -8.07 -26.00 -7.80
C LYS A 217 -8.21 -24.62 -8.43
N VAL A 218 -7.73 -23.58 -7.73
CA VAL A 218 -7.85 -22.19 -8.20
C VAL A 218 -6.55 -21.41 -7.96
N TRP A 219 -6.05 -20.80 -9.04
CA TRP A 219 -5.03 -19.76 -9.00
C TRP A 219 -5.75 -18.41 -8.99
N TRP A 220 -6.00 -17.86 -7.81
CA TRP A 220 -6.76 -16.63 -7.65
C TRP A 220 -5.93 -15.37 -7.92
N ARG A 221 -6.61 -14.27 -8.29
CA ARG A 221 -5.97 -12.99 -8.67
C ARG A 221 -6.33 -11.83 -7.78
N GLU A 222 -7.58 -11.77 -7.30
CA GLU A 222 -8.15 -10.61 -6.65
C GLU A 222 -8.57 -10.93 -5.22
N GLY A 223 -8.41 -9.95 -4.30
CA GLY A 223 -8.75 -10.12 -2.90
C GLY A 223 -10.23 -10.46 -2.67
N ASN A 224 -11.15 -9.87 -3.42
CA ASN A 224 -12.57 -10.19 -3.34
C ASN A 224 -12.85 -11.62 -3.82
N GLN A 225 -12.17 -12.07 -4.87
CA GLN A 225 -12.24 -13.45 -5.34
C GLN A 225 -11.75 -14.43 -4.26
N SER A 226 -10.62 -14.14 -3.62
CA SER A 226 -10.08 -14.98 -2.55
C SER A 226 -11.04 -15.14 -1.37
N GLN A 227 -11.71 -14.04 -0.98
CA GLN A 227 -12.72 -14.07 0.08
C GLN A 227 -13.94 -14.93 -0.32
N GLN A 228 -14.43 -14.77 -1.55
CA GLN A 228 -15.59 -15.52 -2.04
C GLN A 228 -15.29 -17.00 -2.10
N LEU A 229 -14.16 -17.42 -2.68
CA LEU A 229 -13.77 -18.82 -2.83
C LEU A 229 -13.76 -19.58 -1.50
N ILE A 230 -13.23 -19.00 -0.44
CA ILE A 230 -13.17 -19.68 0.87
C ILE A 230 -14.46 -19.54 1.67
N ARG A 231 -15.19 -18.41 1.53
CA ARG A 231 -16.49 -18.20 2.14
C ARG A 231 -17.51 -19.23 1.65
N ASP A 232 -17.58 -19.41 0.33
CA ASP A 232 -18.57 -20.27 -0.32
C ASP A 232 -18.17 -21.76 -0.25
N GLY A 233 -17.00 -22.07 0.34
CA GLY A 233 -16.49 -23.44 0.49
C GLY A 233 -16.01 -24.06 -0.80
N GLU A 234 -15.71 -23.26 -1.83
CA GLU A 234 -15.05 -23.73 -3.04
C GLU A 234 -13.62 -24.15 -2.80
N LEU A 235 -12.97 -23.50 -1.84
CA LEU A 235 -11.65 -23.85 -1.34
C LEU A 235 -11.68 -24.16 0.15
N ASP A 236 -11.00 -25.25 0.54
CA ASP A 236 -10.86 -25.66 1.92
C ASP A 236 -9.63 -25.02 2.59
N MET A 237 -8.60 -24.70 1.80
CA MET A 237 -7.39 -23.97 2.25
C MET A 237 -6.76 -23.18 1.12
N MET A 238 -6.08 -22.07 1.45
CA MET A 238 -5.46 -21.21 0.45
C MET A 238 -4.45 -20.24 1.05
N SER A 239 -3.58 -19.65 0.18
CA SER A 239 -2.93 -18.38 0.52
C SER A 239 -3.96 -17.25 0.47
N ILE A 240 -3.92 -16.32 1.40
CA ILE A 240 -4.82 -15.16 1.44
C ILE A 240 -4.18 -14.00 2.20
N TRP A 241 -4.54 -12.78 1.87
CA TRP A 241 -4.13 -11.61 2.64
C TRP A 241 -4.82 -11.57 4.00
N ASN A 242 -4.06 -11.36 5.06
CA ASN A 242 -4.53 -11.45 6.43
C ASN A 242 -5.79 -10.61 6.72
N GLY A 243 -5.85 -9.38 6.23
CA GLY A 243 -7.04 -8.52 6.41
C GLY A 243 -8.29 -9.15 5.83
N ARG A 244 -8.21 -9.75 4.64
CA ARG A 244 -9.34 -10.43 3.99
C ARG A 244 -9.84 -11.64 4.77
N ALA A 245 -8.93 -12.45 5.28
CA ALA A 245 -9.31 -13.60 6.10
C ALA A 245 -9.85 -13.18 7.47
N THR A 246 -9.29 -12.13 8.08
CA THR A 246 -9.77 -11.61 9.36
C THR A 246 -11.17 -11.01 9.22
N GLU A 247 -11.46 -10.27 8.15
CA GLU A 247 -12.83 -9.79 7.84
C GLU A 247 -13.84 -10.96 7.77
N LEU A 248 -13.48 -12.07 7.12
CA LEU A 248 -14.33 -13.26 7.02
C LEU A 248 -14.57 -13.89 8.41
N LYS A 249 -13.51 -14.02 9.20
CA LYS A 249 -13.61 -14.58 10.56
C LYS A 249 -14.51 -13.72 11.45
N GLN A 250 -14.39 -12.40 11.38
CA GLN A 250 -15.26 -11.46 12.10
C GLN A 250 -16.71 -11.51 11.61
N ALA A 251 -16.94 -11.85 10.35
CA ALA A 251 -18.26 -12.07 9.78
C ALA A 251 -18.84 -13.46 10.10
N GLY A 252 -18.18 -14.26 10.95
CA GLY A 252 -18.64 -15.58 11.38
C GLY A 252 -18.33 -16.72 10.40
N VAL A 253 -17.54 -16.49 9.36
CA VAL A 253 -17.08 -17.56 8.48
C VAL A 253 -16.05 -18.43 9.24
N PRO A 254 -16.18 -19.77 9.25
CA PRO A 254 -15.30 -20.64 10.04
C PRO A 254 -13.93 -20.81 9.39
N VAL A 255 -13.15 -19.75 9.37
CA VAL A 255 -11.78 -19.72 8.82
C VAL A 255 -10.76 -19.48 9.92
N GLU A 256 -9.59 -20.08 9.77
CA GLU A 256 -8.42 -19.88 10.63
C GLU A 256 -7.20 -19.45 9.80
N LEU A 257 -6.45 -18.47 10.37
CA LEU A 257 -5.19 -18.01 9.80
C LEU A 257 -4.01 -18.64 10.50
N VAL A 258 -3.01 -19.00 9.71
CA VAL A 258 -1.72 -19.49 10.21
C VAL A 258 -0.68 -18.39 10.03
N TRP A 259 -0.07 -17.95 11.12
CA TRP A 259 0.96 -16.90 11.08
C TRP A 259 2.36 -17.46 10.80
N ASN A 260 2.61 -18.73 11.14
CA ASN A 260 3.89 -19.38 10.87
C ASN A 260 4.17 -19.43 9.36
N GLY A 261 5.23 -18.76 8.94
CA GLY A 261 5.58 -18.62 7.52
C GLY A 261 4.69 -17.65 6.73
N ALA A 262 3.94 -16.74 7.38
CA ALA A 262 3.30 -15.63 6.72
C ALA A 262 4.36 -14.68 6.14
N VAL A 263 4.16 -14.23 4.91
CA VAL A 263 5.07 -13.28 4.24
C VAL A 263 4.50 -11.88 4.33
N ARG A 264 5.32 -10.92 4.80
CA ARG A 264 4.93 -9.54 5.05
C ARG A 264 5.46 -8.59 3.98
N SER A 265 4.61 -7.68 3.53
CA SER A 265 4.95 -6.57 2.63
C SER A 265 4.47 -5.23 3.15
N THR A 266 5.07 -4.17 2.65
CA THR A 266 4.78 -2.77 3.00
C THR A 266 4.17 -1.99 1.85
N SER A 267 3.51 -0.86 2.13
CA SER A 267 2.92 0.04 1.12
C SER A 267 3.28 1.50 1.41
N THR A 268 3.62 2.27 0.37
CA THR A 268 4.24 3.62 0.47
C THR A 268 3.61 4.70 -0.41
N PRO A 269 3.57 5.99 0.03
CA PRO A 269 3.25 7.18 -0.77
C PRO A 269 4.38 8.23 -0.89
N ASN A 270 4.32 9.17 -1.88
CA ASN A 270 5.31 10.26 -2.03
C ASN A 270 4.85 11.55 -2.75
N ARG A 271 5.22 12.77 -2.29
CA ARG A 271 5.55 14.11 -2.86
C ARG A 271 5.26 15.32 -1.90
N ALA A 272 5.71 16.58 -2.18
CA ALA A 272 5.90 17.71 -1.23
C ALA A 272 4.69 18.21 -0.40
N LEU A 273 3.47 18.34 -0.94
CA LEU A 273 2.23 18.45 -0.13
C LEU A 273 1.93 17.13 0.59
N ALA A 274 2.43 16.06 -0.01
CA ALA A 274 2.42 14.74 0.55
C ALA A 274 3.28 14.63 1.81
N TRP A 275 4.35 15.41 1.98
CA TRP A 275 5.20 15.36 3.17
C TRP A 275 4.44 15.73 4.44
N GLU A 276 3.66 16.80 4.40
CA GLU A 276 2.81 17.21 5.52
C GLU A 276 1.75 16.13 5.81
N PHE A 277 1.16 15.58 4.76
CA PHE A 277 0.23 14.46 4.86
C PHE A 277 0.92 13.19 5.40
N ILE A 278 2.12 12.85 4.92
CA ILE A 278 2.87 11.67 5.38
C ILE A 278 3.24 11.83 6.87
N GLN A 279 3.69 13.00 7.29
CA GLN A 279 3.94 13.29 8.71
C GLN A 279 2.68 13.05 9.56
N PHE A 280 1.53 13.50 9.09
CA PHE A 280 0.26 13.24 9.77
C PHE A 280 -0.10 11.75 9.76
N ALA A 281 -0.04 11.09 8.61
CA ALA A 281 -0.45 9.69 8.43
C ALA A 281 0.45 8.69 9.18
N THR A 282 1.68 9.08 9.53
CA THR A 282 2.61 8.24 10.32
C THR A 282 2.49 8.44 11.83
N GLN A 283 1.63 9.35 12.28
CA GLN A 283 1.37 9.51 13.72
C GLN A 283 0.66 8.27 14.29
N PRO A 284 0.87 7.98 15.59
CA PRO A 284 0.32 6.77 16.21
C PRO A 284 -1.19 6.61 16.06
N ARG A 285 -1.96 7.66 16.34
CA ARG A 285 -3.42 7.61 16.32
C ARG A 285 -4.01 7.45 14.90
N PRO A 286 -3.61 8.23 13.88
CA PRO A 286 -4.04 7.98 12.50
C PRO A 286 -3.68 6.58 11.99
N GLN A 287 -2.47 6.08 12.31
CA GLN A 287 -2.09 4.71 11.94
C GLN A 287 -2.95 3.65 12.64
N ALA A 288 -3.26 3.83 13.92
CA ALA A 288 -4.16 2.94 14.63
C ALA A 288 -5.54 2.90 13.97
N GLU A 289 -6.12 4.06 13.70
CA GLU A 289 -7.43 4.18 13.02
C GLU A 289 -7.46 3.51 11.64
N PHE A 290 -6.40 3.65 10.86
CA PHE A 290 -6.32 3.01 9.55
C PHE A 290 -6.14 1.50 9.66
N ASN A 291 -5.17 1.05 10.43
CA ASN A 291 -4.75 -0.33 10.44
C ASN A 291 -5.77 -1.25 11.11
N GLN A 292 -6.46 -0.81 12.17
CA GLN A 292 -7.53 -1.59 12.79
C GLN A 292 -8.74 -1.81 11.85
N ARG A 293 -9.03 -0.89 10.92
CA ARG A 293 -10.13 -1.03 9.95
C ARG A 293 -9.88 -2.10 8.89
N LEU A 294 -8.62 -2.36 8.61
CA LEU A 294 -8.19 -3.30 7.55
C LEU A 294 -7.50 -4.55 8.11
N TYR A 295 -7.33 -4.61 9.44
CA TYR A 295 -6.53 -5.64 10.12
C TYR A 295 -5.10 -5.72 9.59
N TYR A 296 -4.52 -4.59 9.19
CA TYR A 296 -3.12 -4.45 8.81
C TYR A 296 -2.27 -4.03 10.00
N GLY A 297 -0.97 -4.24 9.91
CA GLY A 297 -0.03 -3.85 10.96
C GLY A 297 0.42 -2.40 10.81
N PRO A 298 0.35 -1.59 11.86
CA PRO A 298 0.96 -0.26 11.85
C PRO A 298 2.48 -0.37 11.73
N THR A 299 3.08 0.61 11.05
CA THR A 299 4.54 0.78 11.00
C THR A 299 5.08 1.60 12.16
N ASN A 300 4.20 2.30 12.88
CA ASN A 300 4.53 3.00 14.11
C ASN A 300 4.14 2.14 15.31
N PRO A 301 5.10 1.62 16.10
CA PRO A 301 4.80 0.76 17.25
C PRO A 301 3.90 1.43 18.31
N ALA A 302 4.00 2.74 18.48
CA ALA A 302 3.15 3.49 19.41
C ALA A 302 1.67 3.51 19.01
N ALA A 303 1.33 3.11 17.78
CA ALA A 303 -0.06 2.96 17.35
C ALA A 303 -0.81 1.87 18.15
N PHE A 304 -0.09 0.87 18.67
CA PHE A 304 -0.70 -0.19 19.48
C PHE A 304 -1.31 0.32 20.80
N GLU A 305 -0.91 1.47 21.29
CA GLU A 305 -1.53 2.13 22.46
C GLU A 305 -2.99 2.55 22.19
N PHE A 306 -3.38 2.68 20.93
CA PHE A 306 -4.70 3.12 20.46
C PHE A 306 -5.52 2.01 19.79
N ILE A 307 -5.01 0.79 19.74
CA ILE A 307 -5.67 -0.36 19.12
C ILE A 307 -6.19 -1.30 20.21
N PRO A 308 -7.48 -1.66 20.22
CA PRO A 308 -8.03 -2.64 21.15
C PRO A 308 -7.25 -3.96 21.09
N HIS A 309 -7.06 -4.59 22.24
CA HIS A 309 -6.21 -5.78 22.36
C HIS A 309 -6.68 -6.94 21.47
N ASP A 310 -7.97 -7.18 21.38
CA ASP A 310 -8.59 -8.22 20.54
C ASP A 310 -8.33 -8.00 19.05
N ILE A 311 -8.18 -6.75 18.62
CA ILE A 311 -7.75 -6.40 17.26
C ILE A 311 -6.23 -6.51 17.15
N ALA A 312 -5.48 -5.99 18.14
CA ALA A 312 -4.03 -5.97 18.10
C ALA A 312 -3.41 -7.36 17.88
N VAL A 313 -3.90 -8.39 18.57
CA VAL A 313 -3.37 -9.76 18.50
C VAL A 313 -3.51 -10.43 17.13
N VAL A 314 -4.36 -9.91 16.25
CA VAL A 314 -4.56 -10.44 14.89
C VAL A 314 -3.86 -9.59 13.82
N LEU A 315 -3.01 -8.62 14.22
CA LEU A 315 -2.30 -7.78 13.26
C LEU A 315 -0.91 -8.34 12.92
N PRO A 316 -0.41 -8.15 11.69
CA PRO A 316 0.90 -8.66 11.24
C PRO A 316 2.09 -8.19 12.06
N THR A 317 2.02 -6.98 12.62
CA THR A 317 3.10 -6.37 13.42
C THR A 317 2.94 -6.56 14.92
N TYR A 318 1.92 -7.32 15.35
CA TYR A 318 1.85 -7.78 16.73
C TYR A 318 3.02 -8.73 17.02
N LYS A 319 3.63 -8.59 18.19
CA LYS A 319 4.95 -9.19 18.49
C LYS A 319 5.03 -10.70 18.23
N GLU A 320 3.97 -11.45 18.59
CA GLU A 320 3.92 -12.91 18.40
C GLU A 320 3.80 -13.29 16.91
N ASN A 321 2.99 -12.55 16.13
CA ASN A 321 2.83 -12.77 14.70
C ASN A 321 4.11 -12.36 13.94
N LEU A 322 4.72 -11.25 14.37
CA LEU A 322 5.98 -10.74 13.82
C LEU A 322 7.12 -11.76 13.97
N ALA A 323 7.19 -12.42 15.14
CA ALA A 323 8.26 -13.37 15.46
C ALA A 323 8.26 -14.62 14.56
N VAL A 324 7.12 -15.01 13.99
CA VAL A 324 6.96 -16.22 13.18
C VAL A 324 6.68 -15.94 11.71
N SER A 325 6.77 -14.68 11.30
CA SER A 325 6.53 -14.26 9.92
C SER A 325 7.83 -13.85 9.23
N ILE A 326 7.81 -13.86 7.91
CA ILE A 326 8.95 -13.56 7.04
C ILE A 326 8.80 -12.14 6.51
N ARG A 327 9.90 -11.39 6.50
CA ARG A 327 10.01 -10.13 5.76
C ARG A 327 10.53 -10.43 4.36
N GLU A 328 9.88 -9.87 3.35
CA GLU A 328 10.38 -9.90 1.98
C GLU A 328 11.72 -9.15 1.86
N ASP A 329 12.61 -9.65 1.01
CA ASP A 329 13.79 -8.94 0.59
C ASP A 329 13.45 -8.09 -0.66
N ASP A 330 12.97 -6.88 -0.39
CA ASP A 330 12.55 -5.93 -1.44
C ASP A 330 13.67 -5.65 -2.45
N GLU A 331 14.94 -5.67 -2.02
CA GLU A 331 16.11 -5.42 -2.87
C GLU A 331 16.30 -6.57 -3.87
N TRP A 332 16.28 -7.80 -3.38
CA TRP A 332 16.42 -8.99 -4.20
C TRP A 332 15.25 -9.14 -5.18
N GLU A 333 14.02 -8.89 -4.71
CA GLU A 333 12.80 -8.99 -5.50
C GLU A 333 12.70 -7.92 -6.58
N ALA A 334 13.00 -6.66 -6.24
CA ALA A 334 12.91 -5.54 -7.20
C ALA A 334 13.79 -5.74 -8.44
N GLU A 335 14.91 -6.46 -8.31
CA GLU A 335 15.79 -6.78 -9.44
C GLU A 335 15.25 -7.89 -10.33
N ARG A 336 14.43 -8.79 -9.78
CA ARG A 336 14.08 -10.06 -10.41
C ARG A 336 12.60 -10.22 -10.72
N ILE A 337 11.76 -9.29 -10.26
CA ILE A 337 10.30 -9.45 -10.35
C ILE A 337 9.81 -9.66 -11.78
N VAL A 338 10.34 -8.93 -12.77
CA VAL A 338 9.85 -9.04 -14.16
C VAL A 338 10.14 -10.42 -14.76
N PRO A 339 11.40 -10.91 -14.81
CA PRO A 339 11.67 -12.24 -15.34
C PRO A 339 11.02 -13.34 -14.48
N LEU A 340 10.81 -13.11 -13.19
CA LEU A 340 10.17 -14.07 -12.33
C LEU A 340 8.68 -14.20 -12.61
N GLU A 341 7.96 -13.10 -12.82
CA GLU A 341 6.55 -13.08 -13.21
C GLU A 341 6.33 -13.72 -14.60
N GLU A 342 7.22 -13.41 -15.54
CA GLU A 342 7.19 -14.04 -16.88
C GLU A 342 7.36 -15.54 -16.78
N ARG A 343 8.37 -16.00 -16.05
CA ARG A 343 8.64 -17.42 -15.83
C ARG A 343 7.48 -18.11 -15.11
N PHE A 344 6.91 -17.49 -14.10
CA PHE A 344 5.78 -18.03 -13.36
C PHE A 344 4.55 -18.19 -14.26
N THR A 345 4.30 -17.20 -15.12
CA THR A 345 3.21 -17.24 -16.11
C THR A 345 3.40 -18.38 -17.11
N GLN A 346 4.62 -18.56 -17.64
CA GLN A 346 4.96 -19.66 -18.54
C GLN A 346 4.80 -21.02 -17.86
N TRP A 347 5.28 -21.14 -16.63
CA TRP A 347 5.14 -22.35 -15.83
C TRP A 347 3.66 -22.70 -15.55
N LEU A 348 2.81 -21.72 -15.29
CA LEU A 348 1.38 -21.98 -15.12
C LEU A 348 0.71 -22.51 -16.38
N ALA A 349 1.16 -22.08 -17.56
CA ALA A 349 0.62 -22.48 -18.85
C ALA A 349 1.11 -23.86 -19.32
N SER A 350 2.22 -24.37 -18.78
CA SER A 350 2.76 -25.72 -19.06
C SER A 350 2.02 -26.78 -18.25
#